data_8735f58b2d7ea0c2a3925fd0822fcce9
#
_entry.id   8735f58b2d7ea0c2a3925fd0822fcce9
#
_cell.length_a   1.000
_cell.length_b   1.000
_cell.length_c   1.000
_cell.angle_alpha   90.00
_cell.angle_beta   90.00
_cell.angle_gamma   90.00
#
_symmetry.space_group_name_H-M   'P 1'
#
loop_
_entity.id
_entity.type
_entity.pdbx_description
1 polymer ?
#
loop_
_entity_poly.entity_id
_entity_poly.type
_entity_poly.pdbx_seq_one_letter_code
_entity_poly.pdbx_strand_id
1 'polypeptide(L)'
;TMELPKNFGDLPMDKSFLRILHDRRSNRVFTGGSMDLLTLSFLLWAQQGIRGIRGNNYATLRTVPSAGSRHPFECYPLILNVEGLEPGLYHYLPMEHRLEFLKSADIKDEAFADRVVQSVSRQKWVLKSSVIFYYSIVPYRGEWRYAFNAPRVMMIDAGHVTENLYLACSALDLGTCAIAAMDSPAASEMFGLDGKEEYIFYCAPVGTVSEENEAAEQAFYAFLKEK
;
A
#
# COMPACT_ATOMS: atom_id res chain seq x y z
N THR A 1 15.19 -7.41 10.69
CA THR A 1 14.37 -6.18 10.63
C THR A 1 15.26 -4.96 10.40
N MET A 2 14.77 -3.99 9.66
CA MET A 2 15.45 -2.73 9.37
C MET A 2 14.61 -1.57 9.92
N GLU A 3 15.29 -0.61 10.55
CA GLU A 3 14.65 0.61 11.06
C GLU A 3 14.40 1.59 9.91
N LEU A 4 13.23 2.23 9.91
CA LEU A 4 12.83 3.19 8.90
C LEU A 4 13.10 4.63 9.36
N PRO A 5 13.58 5.54 8.49
CA PRO A 5 13.80 6.93 8.84
C PRO A 5 12.47 7.65 9.15
N LYS A 6 12.53 8.66 10.04
CA LYS A 6 11.35 9.43 10.51
C LYS A 6 11.48 10.95 10.29
N ASN A 7 12.49 11.39 9.61
CA ASN A 7 12.75 12.82 9.31
C ASN A 7 11.86 13.32 8.17
N PHE A 8 10.56 13.09 8.24
CA PHE A 8 9.58 13.41 7.18
C PHE A 8 9.51 14.90 6.81
N GLY A 9 10.03 15.79 7.66
CA GLY A 9 10.15 17.21 7.32
C GLY A 9 11.13 17.52 6.19
N ASP A 10 11.97 16.56 5.82
CA ASP A 10 12.93 16.70 4.72
C ASP A 10 12.32 16.33 3.35
N LEU A 11 11.10 15.78 3.35
CA LEU A 11 10.39 15.47 2.11
C LEU A 11 9.85 16.73 1.44
N PRO A 12 9.85 16.81 0.09
CA PRO A 12 9.39 17.99 -0.66
C PRO A 12 7.84 18.08 -0.69
N MET A 13 7.22 18.20 0.49
CA MET A 13 5.76 18.29 0.64
C MET A 13 5.35 19.77 0.83
N ASP A 14 5.33 20.53 -0.23
CA ASP A 14 5.00 21.97 -0.24
C ASP A 14 3.57 22.29 -0.72
N LYS A 15 2.84 21.28 -1.20
CA LYS A 15 1.47 21.45 -1.71
C LYS A 15 0.48 21.73 -0.59
N SER A 16 -0.42 22.67 -0.80
CA SER A 16 -1.57 22.87 0.09
C SER A 16 -2.48 21.65 0.08
N PHE A 17 -3.19 21.40 1.18
CA PHE A 17 -4.15 20.30 1.28
C PHE A 17 -5.23 20.35 0.19
N LEU A 18 -5.69 21.58 -0.18
CA LEU A 18 -6.62 21.77 -1.28
C LEU A 18 -6.03 21.28 -2.61
N ARG A 19 -4.75 21.55 -2.86
CA ARG A 19 -4.05 21.12 -4.07
C ARG A 19 -3.90 19.61 -4.10
N ILE A 20 -3.54 18.99 -2.97
CA ILE A 20 -3.43 17.53 -2.83
C ILE A 20 -4.75 16.85 -3.18
N LEU A 21 -5.89 17.33 -2.64
CA LEU A 21 -7.21 16.79 -2.94
C LEU A 21 -7.59 16.96 -4.41
N HIS A 22 -7.25 18.09 -5.02
CA HIS A 22 -7.55 18.38 -6.43
C HIS A 22 -6.74 17.48 -7.37
N ASP A 23 -5.47 17.24 -7.08
CA ASP A 23 -4.55 16.51 -7.95
C ASP A 23 -4.62 14.98 -7.73
N ARG A 24 -5.15 14.52 -6.58
CA ARG A 24 -5.29 13.10 -6.29
C ARG A 24 -6.09 12.38 -7.39
N ARG A 25 -5.49 11.35 -7.96
CA ARG A 25 -6.10 10.47 -8.96
C ARG A 25 -5.55 9.06 -8.88
N SER A 26 -6.19 8.11 -9.57
CA SER A 26 -5.66 6.77 -9.74
C SER A 26 -4.76 6.72 -10.97
N ASN A 27 -3.49 6.37 -10.77
CA ASN A 27 -2.49 6.23 -11.83
C ASN A 27 -2.16 4.76 -12.05
N ARG A 28 -2.11 4.34 -13.31
CA ARG A 28 -1.78 2.97 -13.75
C ARG A 28 -0.60 2.92 -14.70
N VAL A 29 0.00 4.06 -14.99
CA VAL A 29 1.16 4.17 -15.85
C VAL A 29 2.31 4.76 -15.05
N PHE A 30 3.31 3.92 -14.74
CA PHE A 30 4.49 4.28 -13.98
C PHE A 30 5.72 4.35 -14.88
N THR A 31 6.71 5.15 -14.49
CA THR A 31 7.98 5.28 -15.22
C THR A 31 8.91 4.08 -15.01
N GLY A 32 8.75 3.35 -13.89
CA GLY A 32 9.70 2.33 -13.43
C GLY A 32 10.90 2.91 -12.67
N GLY A 33 10.87 4.20 -12.33
CA GLY A 33 11.92 4.86 -11.54
C GLY A 33 12.04 4.32 -10.12
N SER A 34 13.19 4.58 -9.48
CA SER A 34 13.42 4.24 -8.07
C SER A 34 12.65 5.17 -7.13
N MET A 35 12.43 4.70 -5.92
CA MET A 35 11.91 5.47 -4.79
C MET A 35 12.99 5.49 -3.69
N ASP A 36 13.21 6.63 -3.05
CA ASP A 36 14.09 6.69 -1.91
C ASP A 36 13.46 6.09 -0.64
N LEU A 37 14.30 5.71 0.33
CA LEU A 37 13.87 5.03 1.53
C LEU A 37 13.02 5.92 2.46
N LEU A 38 13.26 7.24 2.49
CA LEU A 38 12.49 8.17 3.32
C LEU A 38 11.06 8.31 2.79
N THR A 39 10.91 8.37 1.48
CA THR A 39 9.61 8.36 0.79
C THR A 39 8.82 7.08 1.11
N LEU A 40 9.44 5.90 0.97
CA LEU A 40 8.80 4.63 1.35
C LEU A 40 8.37 4.64 2.83
N SER A 41 9.26 5.08 3.71
CA SER A 41 9.01 5.19 5.15
C SER A 41 7.80 6.07 5.45
N PHE A 42 7.73 7.24 4.82
CA PHE A 42 6.58 8.15 4.98
C PHE A 42 5.28 7.53 4.48
N LEU A 43 5.29 6.87 3.32
CA LEU A 43 4.11 6.19 2.79
C LEU A 43 3.58 5.12 3.76
N LEU A 44 4.47 4.33 4.35
CA LEU A 44 4.10 3.33 5.37
C LEU A 44 3.54 3.99 6.63
N TRP A 45 4.17 5.06 7.10
CA TRP A 45 3.71 5.82 8.26
C TRP A 45 2.36 6.51 8.00
N ALA A 46 2.17 7.10 6.83
CA ALA A 46 0.91 7.76 6.46
C ALA A 46 -0.28 6.80 6.52
N GLN A 47 -0.07 5.55 6.14
CA GLN A 47 -1.10 4.52 6.10
C GLN A 47 -1.43 3.93 7.47
N GLN A 48 -0.41 3.67 8.31
CA GLN A 48 -0.60 2.89 9.54
C GLN A 48 0.31 3.32 10.70
N GLY A 49 1.01 4.45 10.58
CA GLY A 49 1.94 4.92 11.59
C GLY A 49 1.29 5.15 12.94
N ILE A 50 1.98 4.75 14.00
CA ILE A 50 1.50 4.90 15.37
C ILE A 50 1.98 6.24 15.93
N ARG A 51 1.05 7.03 16.47
CA ARG A 51 1.30 8.32 17.11
C ARG A 51 1.27 8.23 18.63
N GLY A 52 0.72 7.16 19.18
CA GLY A 52 0.62 6.96 20.61
C GLY A 52 -0.15 5.71 20.98
N ILE A 53 -0.17 5.42 22.30
CA ILE A 53 -0.88 4.29 22.88
C ILE A 53 -1.93 4.84 23.83
N ARG A 54 -3.13 4.31 23.77
CA ARG A 54 -4.26 4.67 24.62
C ARG A 54 -4.42 3.66 25.75
N GLY A 55 -4.59 4.18 26.99
CA GLY A 55 -4.78 3.35 28.18
C GLY A 55 -3.57 2.48 28.50
N ASN A 56 -3.77 1.42 29.25
CA ASN A 56 -2.71 0.44 29.52
C ASN A 56 -2.63 -0.56 28.36
N ASN A 57 -2.00 -0.16 27.27
CA ASN A 57 -1.88 -0.93 26.01
C ASN A 57 -3.23 -1.38 25.41
N TYR A 58 -4.29 -0.60 25.64
CA TYR A 58 -5.63 -0.93 25.15
C TYR A 58 -5.77 -0.77 23.64
N ALA A 59 -5.22 0.29 23.07
CA ALA A 59 -5.29 0.56 21.65
C ALA A 59 -4.14 1.45 21.16
N THR A 60 -3.73 1.26 19.92
CA THR A 60 -2.84 2.18 19.21
C THR A 60 -3.63 3.34 18.61
N LEU A 61 -3.07 4.55 18.70
CA LEU A 61 -3.56 5.73 17.99
C LEU A 61 -2.72 5.90 16.73
N ARG A 62 -3.32 5.62 15.58
CA ARG A 62 -2.63 5.65 14.28
C ARG A 62 -2.95 6.91 13.49
N THR A 63 -2.26 7.09 12.38
CA THR A 63 -2.49 8.14 11.38
C THR A 63 -3.86 8.03 10.73
N VAL A 64 -4.43 6.82 10.68
CA VAL A 64 -5.76 6.54 10.14
C VAL A 64 -6.73 6.15 11.26
N PRO A 65 -8.02 6.48 11.14
CA PRO A 65 -9.05 5.97 12.04
C PRO A 65 -9.34 4.49 11.75
N SER A 66 -9.78 3.78 12.78
CA SER A 66 -10.31 2.43 12.65
C SER A 66 -11.45 2.21 13.63
N ALA A 67 -12.42 1.42 13.27
CA ALA A 67 -13.55 1.06 14.11
C ALA A 67 -13.04 0.50 15.46
N GLY A 68 -13.37 1.22 16.56
CA GLY A 68 -12.89 0.88 17.89
C GLY A 68 -11.37 0.83 18.07
N SER A 69 -10.60 1.42 17.17
CA SER A 69 -9.14 1.37 17.11
C SER A 69 -8.61 -0.07 17.05
N ARG A 70 -9.29 -0.94 16.32
CA ARG A 70 -8.89 -2.36 16.20
C ARG A 70 -7.78 -2.61 15.18
N HIS A 71 -7.70 -1.76 14.15
CA HIS A 71 -6.67 -1.81 13.11
C HIS A 71 -6.44 -3.25 12.60
N PRO A 72 -7.43 -3.85 11.91
CA PRO A 72 -7.40 -5.26 11.53
C PRO A 72 -6.43 -5.56 10.38
N PHE A 73 -5.75 -4.56 9.84
CA PHE A 73 -4.88 -4.70 8.67
C PHE A 73 -3.42 -4.73 9.04
N GLU A 74 -2.68 -5.59 8.35
CA GLU A 74 -1.22 -5.54 8.22
C GLU A 74 -0.85 -5.04 6.82
N CYS A 75 0.37 -4.55 6.68
CA CYS A 75 0.90 -4.09 5.40
C CYS A 75 2.13 -4.92 5.02
N TYR A 76 2.06 -5.55 3.86
CA TYR A 76 3.13 -6.38 3.29
C TYR A 76 3.65 -5.73 2.01
N PRO A 77 4.73 -4.93 2.07
CA PRO A 77 5.34 -4.36 0.88
C PRO A 77 6.07 -5.42 0.05
N LEU A 78 5.75 -5.52 -1.24
CA LEU A 78 6.64 -6.10 -2.24
C LEU A 78 7.50 -4.97 -2.79
N ILE A 79 8.77 -4.98 -2.44
CA ILE A 79 9.75 -3.99 -2.91
C ILE A 79 10.26 -4.41 -4.29
N LEU A 80 10.11 -3.53 -5.28
CA LEU A 80 10.58 -3.74 -6.64
C LEU A 80 11.79 -2.86 -6.97
N ASN A 81 11.74 -1.57 -6.63
CA ASN A 81 12.78 -0.61 -6.93
C ASN A 81 12.82 0.51 -5.88
N VAL A 82 13.38 0.23 -4.71
CA VAL A 82 13.59 1.20 -3.62
C VAL A 82 15.07 1.26 -3.29
N GLU A 83 15.64 2.47 -3.24
CA GLU A 83 17.05 2.69 -2.97
C GLU A 83 17.44 2.20 -1.58
N GLY A 84 18.51 1.42 -1.52
CA GLY A 84 19.01 0.84 -0.27
C GLY A 84 18.25 -0.38 0.24
N LEU A 85 17.24 -0.87 -0.50
CA LEU A 85 16.53 -2.11 -0.18
C LEU A 85 16.76 -3.17 -1.26
N GLU A 86 16.93 -4.41 -0.81
CA GLU A 86 16.88 -5.58 -1.69
C GLU A 86 15.45 -5.79 -2.20
N PRO A 87 15.24 -6.06 -3.50
CA PRO A 87 13.94 -6.47 -4.01
C PRO A 87 13.44 -7.72 -3.26
N GLY A 88 12.18 -7.68 -2.81
CA GLY A 88 11.68 -8.79 -1.99
C GLY A 88 10.36 -8.50 -1.30
N LEU A 89 9.94 -9.50 -0.54
CA LEU A 89 8.76 -9.47 0.29
C LEU A 89 9.13 -9.00 1.69
N TYR A 90 8.36 -8.06 2.19
CA TYR A 90 8.56 -7.47 3.52
C TYR A 90 7.26 -7.43 4.30
N HIS A 91 7.36 -7.27 5.62
CA HIS A 91 6.26 -6.96 6.51
C HIS A 91 6.57 -5.65 7.24
N TYR A 92 5.62 -4.73 7.28
CA TYR A 92 5.74 -3.49 8.03
C TYR A 92 5.31 -3.67 9.48
N LEU A 93 6.19 -3.33 10.41
CA LEU A 93 5.98 -3.39 11.85
C LEU A 93 5.69 -1.98 12.38
N PRO A 94 4.41 -1.57 12.50
CA PRO A 94 4.06 -0.19 12.81
C PRO A 94 4.44 0.25 14.23
N MET A 95 4.52 -0.67 15.22
CA MET A 95 4.91 -0.33 16.59
C MET A 95 6.33 0.21 16.67
N GLU A 96 7.24 -0.44 15.98
CA GLU A 96 8.66 -0.11 15.94
C GLU A 96 9.00 0.84 14.79
N HIS A 97 8.09 0.98 13.83
CA HIS A 97 8.32 1.62 12.53
C HIS A 97 9.51 0.99 11.80
N ARG A 98 9.41 -0.30 11.56
CA ARG A 98 10.45 -1.13 10.95
C ARG A 98 9.91 -1.96 9.79
N LEU A 99 10.80 -2.38 8.91
CA LEU A 99 10.53 -3.43 7.93
C LEU A 99 11.19 -4.73 8.36
N GLU A 100 10.42 -5.80 8.34
CA GLU A 100 10.90 -7.16 8.44
C GLU A 100 11.06 -7.75 7.04
N PHE A 101 12.28 -8.18 6.70
CA PHE A 101 12.53 -8.89 5.45
C PHE A 101 12.04 -10.33 5.58
N LEU A 102 11.18 -10.75 4.68
CA LEU A 102 10.61 -12.10 4.67
C LEU A 102 11.34 -13.01 3.68
N LYS A 103 11.51 -12.53 2.43
CA LYS A 103 12.07 -13.35 1.37
C LYS A 103 12.56 -12.48 0.21
N SER A 104 13.71 -12.84 -0.37
CA SER A 104 14.16 -12.27 -1.64
C SER A 104 13.22 -12.64 -2.77
N ALA A 105 12.87 -11.68 -3.61
CA ALA A 105 11.97 -11.86 -4.73
C ALA A 105 12.21 -10.75 -5.77
N ASP A 106 12.59 -11.14 -6.97
CA ASP A 106 12.88 -10.21 -8.08
C ASP A 106 11.93 -10.48 -9.25
N ILE A 107 11.28 -9.44 -9.74
CA ILE A 107 10.42 -9.53 -10.95
C ILE A 107 11.19 -9.80 -12.25
N LYS A 108 12.54 -9.80 -12.23
CA LYS A 108 13.34 -10.32 -13.32
C LYS A 108 13.25 -11.84 -13.44
N ASP A 109 12.88 -12.53 -12.36
CA ASP A 109 12.41 -13.92 -12.43
C ASP A 109 10.98 -13.92 -13.00
N GLU A 110 10.83 -14.40 -14.23
CA GLU A 110 9.55 -14.44 -14.96
C GLU A 110 8.47 -15.22 -14.18
N ALA A 111 8.85 -16.32 -13.53
CA ALA A 111 7.90 -17.12 -12.76
C ALA A 111 7.38 -16.35 -11.53
N PHE A 112 8.22 -15.53 -10.91
CA PHE A 112 7.78 -14.66 -9.82
C PHE A 112 6.95 -13.49 -10.35
N ALA A 113 7.35 -12.84 -11.43
CA ALA A 113 6.59 -11.78 -12.09
C ALA A 113 5.17 -12.25 -12.47
N ASP A 114 5.05 -13.45 -13.03
CA ASP A 114 3.75 -14.06 -13.37
C ASP A 114 2.87 -14.28 -12.12
N ARG A 115 3.44 -14.72 -11.00
CA ARG A 115 2.69 -14.84 -9.73
C ARG A 115 2.20 -13.48 -9.23
N VAL A 116 3.02 -12.43 -9.30
CA VAL A 116 2.59 -11.07 -8.96
C VAL A 116 1.43 -10.63 -9.86
N VAL A 117 1.55 -10.82 -11.17
CA VAL A 117 0.49 -10.48 -12.14
C VAL A 117 -0.77 -11.29 -11.90
N GLN A 118 -0.67 -12.58 -11.57
CA GLN A 118 -1.81 -13.41 -11.21
C GLN A 118 -2.51 -12.87 -9.96
N SER A 119 -1.77 -12.51 -8.91
CA SER A 119 -2.31 -12.00 -7.66
C SER A 119 -3.20 -10.77 -7.81
N VAL A 120 -3.00 -9.98 -8.88
CA VAL A 120 -3.74 -8.74 -9.19
C VAL A 120 -4.62 -8.88 -10.44
N SER A 121 -5.19 -10.06 -10.67
CA SER A 121 -6.11 -10.32 -11.79
C SER A 121 -5.53 -9.94 -13.16
N ARG A 122 -4.28 -10.29 -13.40
CA ARG A 122 -3.52 -10.09 -14.66
C ARG A 122 -3.22 -8.64 -15.02
N GLN A 123 -3.20 -7.74 -14.08
CA GLN A 123 -2.86 -6.33 -14.28
C GLN A 123 -1.34 -6.12 -14.35
N LYS A 124 -0.73 -6.32 -15.52
CA LYS A 124 0.73 -6.28 -15.74
C LYS A 124 1.39 -4.92 -15.44
N TRP A 125 0.65 -3.83 -15.48
CA TRP A 125 1.17 -2.48 -15.23
C TRP A 125 1.75 -2.32 -13.81
N VAL A 126 1.35 -3.14 -12.85
CA VAL A 126 1.86 -3.10 -11.47
C VAL A 126 3.37 -3.39 -11.39
N LEU A 127 3.94 -4.15 -12.35
CA LEU A 127 5.36 -4.49 -12.38
C LEU A 127 6.27 -3.27 -12.66
N LYS A 128 5.71 -2.14 -13.05
CA LYS A 128 6.42 -0.87 -13.24
C LYS A 128 6.38 0.05 -12.02
N SER A 129 5.72 -0.35 -10.94
CA SER A 129 5.75 0.39 -9.68
C SER A 129 7.09 0.23 -8.96
N SER A 130 7.38 1.10 -7.99
CA SER A 130 8.56 0.99 -7.14
C SER A 130 8.30 0.05 -5.96
N VAL A 131 7.05 -0.01 -5.50
CA VAL A 131 6.56 -0.88 -4.43
C VAL A 131 5.09 -1.24 -4.66
N ILE A 132 4.69 -2.43 -4.25
CA ILE A 132 3.28 -2.81 -4.14
C ILE A 132 2.97 -3.06 -2.67
N PHE A 133 2.11 -2.24 -2.08
CA PHE A 133 1.60 -2.48 -0.73
C PHE A 133 0.46 -3.48 -0.80
N TYR A 134 0.67 -4.68 -0.29
CA TYR A 134 -0.39 -5.67 -0.07
C TYR A 134 -0.93 -5.50 1.34
N TYR A 135 -2.25 -5.51 1.46
CA TYR A 135 -2.93 -5.41 2.74
C TYR A 135 -3.57 -6.74 3.08
N SER A 136 -3.17 -7.31 4.20
CA SER A 136 -3.89 -8.41 4.78
C SER A 136 -4.94 -7.92 5.76
N ILE A 137 -5.88 -8.78 6.03
CA ILE A 137 -6.86 -8.61 7.09
C ILE A 137 -6.72 -9.74 8.09
N VAL A 138 -6.72 -9.40 9.39
CA VAL A 138 -6.80 -10.33 10.52
C VAL A 138 -8.20 -10.22 11.10
N PRO A 139 -9.17 -11.05 10.66
CA PRO A 139 -10.59 -10.92 10.96
C PRO A 139 -10.88 -10.85 12.45
N TYR A 140 -10.22 -11.69 13.24
CA TYR A 140 -10.42 -11.76 14.70
C TYR A 140 -10.25 -10.42 15.39
N ARG A 141 -9.37 -9.49 14.92
CA ARG A 141 -9.19 -8.16 15.51
C ARG A 141 -10.46 -7.31 15.49
N GLY A 142 -11.36 -7.55 14.54
CA GLY A 142 -12.66 -6.87 14.43
C GLY A 142 -13.82 -7.71 14.96
N GLU A 143 -13.81 -9.02 14.72
CA GLU A 143 -14.93 -9.94 14.95
C GLU A 143 -15.32 -10.06 16.42
N TRP A 144 -14.35 -10.16 17.33
CA TRP A 144 -14.65 -10.24 18.76
C TRP A 144 -15.40 -9.02 19.30
N ARG A 145 -15.30 -7.86 18.63
CA ARG A 145 -15.96 -6.62 19.04
C ARG A 145 -17.25 -6.34 18.26
N TYR A 146 -17.26 -6.63 16.97
CA TYR A 146 -18.33 -6.24 16.06
C TYR A 146 -19.16 -7.41 15.54
N ALA A 147 -18.78 -8.64 15.88
CA ALA A 147 -19.46 -9.87 15.47
C ALA A 147 -19.82 -9.83 13.97
N PHE A 148 -21.08 -10.08 13.62
CA PHE A 148 -21.54 -10.10 12.22
C PHE A 148 -21.39 -8.76 11.47
N ASN A 149 -21.22 -7.63 12.17
CA ASN A 149 -20.94 -6.34 11.55
C ASN A 149 -19.43 -6.14 11.22
N ALA A 150 -18.55 -7.03 11.68
CA ALA A 150 -17.10 -6.87 11.49
C ALA A 150 -16.70 -6.70 10.03
N PRO A 151 -17.16 -7.51 9.06
CA PRO A 151 -16.77 -7.33 7.65
C PRO A 151 -17.06 -5.93 7.12
N ARG A 152 -18.23 -5.37 7.48
CA ARG A 152 -18.62 -4.03 7.05
C ARG A 152 -17.69 -2.95 7.58
N VAL A 153 -17.37 -2.96 8.88
CA VAL A 153 -16.52 -1.92 9.48
C VAL A 153 -15.07 -2.07 9.03
N MET A 154 -14.60 -3.29 8.82
CA MET A 154 -13.27 -3.55 8.30
C MET A 154 -13.10 -3.03 6.86
N MET A 155 -14.08 -3.22 5.98
CA MET A 155 -14.02 -2.67 4.62
C MET A 155 -14.01 -1.13 4.60
N ILE A 156 -14.71 -0.47 5.53
CA ILE A 156 -14.65 0.98 5.71
C ILE A 156 -13.25 1.41 6.16
N ASP A 157 -12.66 0.71 7.11
CA ASP A 157 -11.30 1.00 7.60
C ASP A 157 -10.26 0.84 6.47
N ALA A 158 -10.43 -0.14 5.57
CA ALA A 158 -9.56 -0.32 4.40
C ALA A 158 -9.54 0.93 3.50
N GLY A 159 -10.70 1.53 3.28
CA GLY A 159 -10.82 2.78 2.54
C GLY A 159 -10.03 3.93 3.20
N HIS A 160 -10.05 4.02 4.54
CA HIS A 160 -9.27 5.03 5.26
C HIS A 160 -7.76 4.87 5.06
N VAL A 161 -7.26 3.63 5.15
CA VAL A 161 -5.83 3.32 4.95
C VAL A 161 -5.37 3.71 3.56
N THR A 162 -6.14 3.33 2.54
CA THR A 162 -5.77 3.60 1.15
C THR A 162 -5.98 5.05 0.73
N GLU A 163 -6.97 5.77 1.29
CA GLU A 163 -7.11 7.20 1.03
C GLU A 163 -5.92 7.98 1.59
N ASN A 164 -5.42 7.66 2.79
CA ASN A 164 -4.19 8.27 3.29
C ASN A 164 -3.00 8.02 2.36
N LEU A 165 -2.90 6.82 1.77
CA LEU A 165 -1.88 6.53 0.75
C LEU A 165 -2.04 7.41 -0.48
N TYR A 166 -3.26 7.55 -1.01
CA TYR A 166 -3.54 8.40 -2.17
C TYR A 166 -3.13 9.85 -1.91
N LEU A 167 -3.49 10.40 -0.76
CA LEU A 167 -3.13 11.78 -0.39
C LEU A 167 -1.62 11.95 -0.21
N ALA A 168 -0.95 10.98 0.42
CA ALA A 168 0.51 10.97 0.58
C ALA A 168 1.22 10.90 -0.79
N CYS A 169 0.75 10.05 -1.70
CA CYS A 169 1.27 9.98 -3.07
C CYS A 169 1.06 11.30 -3.82
N SER A 170 -0.14 11.91 -3.72
CA SER A 170 -0.43 13.21 -4.34
C SER A 170 0.45 14.33 -3.78
N ALA A 171 0.79 14.28 -2.48
CA ALA A 171 1.68 15.26 -1.85
C ALA A 171 3.12 15.17 -2.39
N LEU A 172 3.55 13.98 -2.82
CA LEU A 172 4.92 13.67 -3.25
C LEU A 172 5.07 13.47 -4.77
N ASP A 173 4.06 13.84 -5.57
CA ASP A 173 4.05 13.63 -7.04
C ASP A 173 4.27 12.16 -7.45
N LEU A 174 3.77 11.24 -6.65
CA LEU A 174 3.77 9.80 -6.93
C LEU A 174 2.41 9.34 -7.44
N GLY A 175 2.43 8.28 -8.24
CA GLY A 175 1.21 7.62 -8.70
C GLY A 175 0.85 6.41 -7.85
N THR A 176 -0.45 6.18 -7.67
CA THR A 176 -0.99 4.96 -7.07
C THR A 176 -2.36 4.62 -7.62
N CYS A 177 -2.72 3.36 -7.57
CA CYS A 177 -4.09 2.91 -7.85
C CYS A 177 -4.40 1.68 -7.01
N ALA A 178 -5.31 1.81 -6.07
CA ALA A 178 -5.74 0.68 -5.25
C ALA A 178 -6.51 -0.36 -6.06
N ILE A 179 -6.25 -1.64 -5.81
CA ILE A 179 -6.78 -2.78 -6.55
C ILE A 179 -7.50 -3.73 -5.59
N ALA A 180 -8.82 -3.88 -5.79
CA ALA A 180 -9.64 -4.88 -5.12
C ALA A 180 -9.86 -6.14 -5.99
N ALA A 181 -9.62 -6.04 -7.31
CA ALA A 181 -9.69 -7.18 -8.22
C ALA A 181 -8.43 -8.05 -8.06
N MET A 182 -8.46 -8.95 -7.07
CA MET A 182 -7.32 -9.77 -6.66
C MET A 182 -7.66 -11.26 -6.64
N ASP A 183 -6.64 -12.07 -6.87
CA ASP A 183 -6.61 -13.48 -6.47
C ASP A 183 -6.06 -13.55 -5.04
N SER A 184 -6.94 -13.41 -4.04
CA SER A 184 -6.58 -13.40 -2.62
C SER A 184 -5.82 -14.66 -2.17
N PRO A 185 -6.20 -15.88 -2.59
CA PRO A 185 -5.41 -17.08 -2.30
C PRO A 185 -3.99 -17.02 -2.82
N ALA A 186 -3.80 -16.66 -4.11
CA ALA A 186 -2.48 -16.56 -4.71
C ALA A 186 -1.62 -15.47 -4.04
N ALA A 187 -2.22 -14.32 -3.69
CA ALA A 187 -1.54 -13.25 -2.97
C ALA A 187 -1.13 -13.69 -1.56
N SER A 188 -2.02 -14.36 -0.82
CA SER A 188 -1.75 -14.85 0.54
C SER A 188 -0.63 -15.89 0.56
N GLU A 189 -0.65 -16.84 -0.36
CA GLU A 189 0.41 -17.86 -0.52
C GLU A 189 1.78 -17.23 -0.79
N MET A 190 1.83 -16.16 -1.60
CA MET A 190 3.07 -15.45 -1.92
C MET A 190 3.78 -14.94 -0.66
N PHE A 191 3.02 -14.47 0.33
CA PHE A 191 3.53 -14.00 1.63
C PHE A 191 3.55 -15.07 2.72
N GLY A 192 3.14 -16.30 2.43
CA GLY A 192 3.12 -17.42 3.39
C GLY A 192 2.01 -17.30 4.43
N LEU A 193 0.92 -16.60 4.12
CA LEU A 193 -0.25 -16.47 4.98
C LEU A 193 -1.18 -17.69 4.80
N ASP A 194 -1.90 -18.06 5.85
CA ASP A 194 -2.75 -19.27 5.87
C ASP A 194 -4.06 -19.12 5.09
N GLY A 195 -4.41 -17.88 4.71
CA GLY A 195 -5.62 -17.59 3.98
C GLY A 195 -6.92 -17.69 4.79
N LYS A 196 -6.83 -17.81 6.12
CA LYS A 196 -7.97 -17.98 7.05
C LYS A 196 -7.88 -17.02 8.23
N GLU A 197 -6.87 -17.20 9.10
CA GLU A 197 -6.62 -16.32 10.24
C GLU A 197 -6.08 -14.98 9.77
N GLU A 198 -5.34 -15.01 8.66
CA GLU A 198 -4.85 -13.83 7.96
C GLU A 198 -4.80 -14.08 6.45
N TYR A 199 -5.31 -13.13 5.66
CA TYR A 199 -5.31 -13.22 4.20
C TYR A 199 -5.21 -11.85 3.53
N ILE A 200 -4.52 -11.80 2.36
CA ILE A 200 -4.46 -10.60 1.53
C ILE A 200 -5.82 -10.41 0.83
N PHE A 201 -6.33 -9.18 0.82
CA PHE A 201 -7.61 -8.86 0.18
C PHE A 201 -7.58 -7.60 -0.69
N TYR A 202 -6.53 -6.79 -0.57
CA TYR A 202 -6.40 -5.50 -1.22
C TYR A 202 -4.94 -5.18 -1.48
N CYS A 203 -4.62 -4.39 -2.51
CA CYS A 203 -3.28 -3.88 -2.69
C CYS A 203 -3.28 -2.50 -3.36
N ALA A 204 -2.14 -1.82 -3.27
CA ALA A 204 -1.91 -0.54 -3.94
C ALA A 204 -0.45 -0.46 -4.42
N PRO A 205 -0.17 -0.60 -5.71
CA PRO A 205 1.12 -0.28 -6.28
C PRO A 205 1.36 1.22 -6.24
N VAL A 206 2.60 1.61 -5.94
CA VAL A 206 3.07 3.00 -5.94
C VAL A 206 4.33 3.11 -6.76
N GLY A 207 4.41 4.12 -7.60
CA GLY A 207 5.57 4.38 -8.44
C GLY A 207 5.68 5.82 -8.86
N THR A 208 6.83 6.13 -9.46
CA THR A 208 7.08 7.43 -10.08
C THR A 208 6.23 7.60 -11.34
N VAL A 209 5.78 8.83 -11.58
CA VAL A 209 4.98 9.22 -12.74
C VAL A 209 5.68 10.36 -13.49
N SER A 210 5.28 10.61 -14.73
CA SER A 210 5.76 11.74 -15.53
C SER A 210 4.60 12.34 -16.32
N GLU A 211 4.76 13.56 -16.82
CA GLU A 211 3.75 14.23 -17.66
C GLU A 211 3.39 13.40 -18.90
N GLU A 212 4.38 12.73 -19.50
CA GLU A 212 4.17 11.83 -20.64
C GLU A 212 3.29 10.63 -20.28
N ASN A 213 3.54 10.02 -19.12
CA ASN A 213 2.75 8.90 -18.61
C ASN A 213 1.32 9.33 -18.28
N GLU A 214 1.14 10.54 -17.76
CA GLU A 214 -0.18 11.11 -17.50
C GLU A 214 -0.95 11.35 -18.79
N ALA A 215 -0.32 11.87 -19.82
CA ALA A 215 -0.93 12.06 -21.12
C ALA A 215 -1.34 10.71 -21.75
N ALA A 216 -0.53 9.68 -21.59
CA ALA A 216 -0.84 8.31 -22.06
C ALA A 216 -2.06 7.72 -21.32
N GLU A 217 -2.16 7.94 -20.03
CA GLU A 217 -3.34 7.50 -19.23
C GLU A 217 -4.61 8.25 -19.64
N GLN A 218 -4.51 9.56 -19.87
CA GLN A 218 -5.63 10.38 -20.37
C GLN A 218 -6.10 9.95 -21.76
N ALA A 219 -5.17 9.66 -22.66
CA ALA A 219 -5.48 9.15 -24.00
C ALA A 219 -6.24 7.82 -23.96
N PHE A 220 -5.86 6.93 -23.05
CA PHE A 220 -6.60 5.67 -22.81
C PHE A 220 -8.05 5.92 -22.39
N TYR A 221 -8.28 6.85 -21.46
CA TYR A 221 -9.65 7.20 -21.05
C TYR A 221 -10.45 7.92 -22.13
N ALA A 222 -9.81 8.73 -22.97
CA ALA A 222 -10.47 9.36 -24.11
C ALA A 222 -10.97 8.30 -25.10
N PHE A 223 -10.14 7.31 -25.42
CA PHE A 223 -10.50 6.18 -26.30
C PHE A 223 -11.72 5.39 -25.78
N LEU A 224 -11.88 5.24 -24.46
CA LEU A 224 -13.05 4.55 -23.88
C LEU A 224 -14.35 5.35 -24.03
N LYS A 225 -14.28 6.68 -24.20
CA LYS A 225 -15.47 7.53 -24.39
C LYS A 225 -16.01 7.49 -25.84
N GLU A 226 -15.18 7.07 -26.79
CA GLU A 226 -15.55 6.97 -28.22
C GLU A 226 -16.21 5.65 -28.59
N LYS A 227 -16.35 4.73 -27.63
CA LYS A 227 -17.04 3.45 -27.75
C LYS A 227 -18.38 3.45 -27.02
#